data_22a8fbf8a89cd53e0c568dbdc0aba90f
#
_entry.id   22a8fbf8a89cd53e0c568dbdc0aba90f
#
_cell.length_a   1.000
_cell.length_b   1.000
_cell.length_c   1.000
_cell.angle_alpha   90.00
_cell.angle_beta   90.00
_cell.angle_gamma   90.00
#
_symmetry.space_group_name_H-M   'P 1'
#
loop_
_entity.id
_entity.type
_entity.pdbx_description
1 polymer ?
#
loop_
_entity_poly.entity_id
_entity_poly.type
_entity_poly.pdbx_seq_one_letter_code
_entity_poly.pdbx_strand_id
1 'polypeptide(L)'
;DEDDSIRAMILMGNGSAFCAGADLNWMKRMASFSEKQNFNDAMGLGRMMYTLYHMRKPTIARVHGPAFAGGTGLVAACDIAVGTPDAVFALTESKLGLSPATVSPYVIRAMGERAAHRYFLTGERFDAAEAYRLGLLTELCQPEELDHEINAMLGHVIAGGKEALRQIKTLIRDVADRRIDEALVRDTSQRIASIRASREGREGVSAFLEKREPAWMRTVK
;
A
#
# COMPACT_ATOMS: atom_id res chain seq x y z
N ASP A 1 10.78 -9.45 -2.40
CA ASP A 1 9.66 -9.88 -3.24
C ASP A 1 9.89 -11.25 -3.89
N GLU A 2 11.14 -11.66 -4.10
CA GLU A 2 11.51 -12.91 -4.78
C GLU A 2 11.61 -14.14 -3.86
N ASP A 3 11.70 -13.95 -2.55
CA ASP A 3 11.76 -15.04 -1.58
C ASP A 3 10.37 -15.69 -1.40
N ASP A 4 10.20 -16.88 -1.96
CA ASP A 4 8.92 -17.62 -1.92
C ASP A 4 8.48 -18.08 -0.52
N SER A 5 9.36 -18.03 0.48
CA SER A 5 8.99 -18.33 1.88
C SER A 5 8.19 -17.19 2.53
N ILE A 6 8.34 -15.96 2.03
CA ILE A 6 7.62 -14.79 2.53
C ILE A 6 6.26 -14.66 1.83
N ARG A 7 5.19 -14.56 2.59
CA ARG A 7 3.81 -14.50 2.09
C ARG A 7 3.22 -13.09 2.02
N ALA A 8 3.62 -12.21 2.92
CA ALA A 8 3.20 -10.82 3.00
C ALA A 8 4.30 -9.97 3.63
N MET A 9 4.20 -8.65 3.52
CA MET A 9 5.10 -7.68 4.14
C MET A 9 4.31 -6.72 5.02
N ILE A 10 4.79 -6.52 6.25
CA ILE A 10 4.31 -5.45 7.12
C ILE A 10 5.33 -4.32 7.11
N LEU A 11 4.89 -3.11 6.77
CA LEU A 11 5.67 -1.89 6.89
C LEU A 11 5.28 -1.18 8.17
N MET A 12 6.24 -0.94 9.06
CA MET A 12 6.05 -0.28 10.34
C MET A 12 7.23 0.63 10.68
N GLY A 13 6.98 1.65 11.48
CA GLY A 13 8.02 2.51 12.04
C GLY A 13 8.47 2.03 13.43
N ASN A 14 9.70 2.38 13.80
CA ASN A 14 10.19 2.26 15.17
C ASN A 14 9.99 3.58 15.93
N GLY A 15 9.78 3.51 17.26
CA GLY A 15 9.58 4.70 18.11
C GLY A 15 8.15 5.24 18.07
N SER A 16 7.98 6.55 18.26
CA SER A 16 6.67 7.20 18.43
C SER A 16 5.98 7.59 17.13
N ALA A 17 6.64 7.46 15.98
CA ALA A 17 6.08 7.82 14.69
C ALA A 17 6.20 6.67 13.71
N PHE A 18 5.23 6.54 12.81
CA PHE A 18 5.38 5.68 11.63
C PHE A 18 6.48 6.23 10.71
N CYS A 19 6.42 7.52 10.40
CA CYS A 19 7.46 8.22 9.66
C CYS A 19 7.33 9.73 9.87
N ALA A 20 8.29 10.36 10.52
CA ALA A 20 8.25 11.79 10.86
C ALA A 20 8.59 12.72 9.67
N GLY A 21 8.82 12.17 8.47
CA GLY A 21 9.19 12.93 7.28
C GLY A 21 10.65 12.73 6.89
N ALA A 22 11.20 13.69 6.15
CA ALA A 22 12.57 13.61 5.64
C ALA A 22 13.63 13.87 6.72
N ASP A 23 14.79 13.21 6.58
CA ASP A 23 15.96 13.48 7.43
C ASP A 23 16.45 14.92 7.28
N LEU A 24 16.58 15.63 8.41
CA LEU A 24 16.96 17.04 8.41
C LEU A 24 18.37 17.30 7.84
N ASN A 25 19.31 16.37 7.99
CA ASN A 25 20.64 16.50 7.42
C ASN A 25 20.60 16.28 5.90
N TRP A 26 19.77 15.36 5.43
CA TRP A 26 19.49 15.23 4.00
C TRP A 26 18.88 16.54 3.45
N MET A 27 17.88 17.13 4.10
CA MET A 27 17.27 18.38 3.67
C MET A 27 18.28 19.53 3.57
N LYS A 28 19.21 19.64 4.52
CA LYS A 28 20.29 20.65 4.48
C LYS A 28 21.19 20.45 3.25
N ARG A 29 21.53 19.21 2.91
CA ARG A 29 22.36 18.92 1.73
C ARG A 29 21.58 19.19 0.43
N MET A 30 20.33 18.75 0.37
CA MET A 30 19.45 18.90 -0.79
C MET A 30 19.25 20.38 -1.17
N ALA A 31 19.23 21.29 -0.21
CA ALA A 31 19.08 22.73 -0.48
C ALA A 31 20.18 23.30 -1.39
N SER A 32 21.35 22.65 -1.50
CA SER A 32 22.45 23.04 -2.36
C SER A 32 22.56 22.22 -3.64
N PHE A 33 21.67 21.28 -3.89
CA PHE A 33 21.72 20.40 -5.06
C PHE A 33 21.35 21.16 -6.34
N SER A 34 22.06 20.87 -7.42
CA SER A 34 21.63 21.24 -8.77
C SER A 34 20.33 20.49 -9.14
N GLU A 35 19.62 20.97 -10.15
CA GLU A 35 18.42 20.32 -10.66
C GLU A 35 18.66 18.82 -10.99
N LYS A 36 19.79 18.51 -11.65
CA LYS A 36 20.17 17.13 -11.98
C LYS A 36 20.39 16.26 -10.73
N GLN A 37 20.99 16.81 -9.68
CA GLN A 37 21.18 16.09 -8.42
C GLN A 37 19.85 15.86 -7.72
N ASN A 38 18.98 16.87 -7.66
CA ASN A 38 17.63 16.76 -7.15
C ASN A 38 16.79 15.73 -7.91
N PHE A 39 16.89 15.68 -9.24
CA PHE A 39 16.23 14.68 -10.07
C PHE A 39 16.68 13.25 -9.73
N ASN A 40 18.00 13.03 -9.63
CA ASN A 40 18.54 11.71 -9.31
C ASN A 40 18.14 11.24 -7.90
N ASP A 41 18.12 12.14 -6.93
CA ASP A 41 17.71 11.89 -5.56
C ASP A 41 16.20 11.58 -5.50
N ALA A 42 15.35 12.39 -6.14
CA ALA A 42 13.92 12.17 -6.24
C ALA A 42 13.58 10.84 -6.95
N MET A 43 14.37 10.44 -7.95
CA MET A 43 14.26 9.15 -8.62
C MET A 43 14.51 7.98 -7.66
N GLY A 44 15.39 8.13 -6.66
CA GLY A 44 15.60 7.13 -5.61
C GLY A 44 14.32 6.88 -4.80
N LEU A 45 13.70 7.93 -4.31
CA LEU A 45 12.41 7.87 -3.61
C LEU A 45 11.31 7.33 -4.54
N GLY A 46 11.23 7.87 -5.76
CA GLY A 46 10.23 7.42 -6.74
C GLY A 46 10.30 5.92 -7.05
N ARG A 47 11.52 5.37 -7.20
CA ARG A 47 11.73 3.93 -7.41
C ARG A 47 11.36 3.10 -6.20
N MET A 48 11.67 3.57 -5.00
CA MET A 48 11.27 2.90 -3.75
C MET A 48 9.74 2.81 -3.66
N MET A 49 9.02 3.93 -3.89
CA MET A 49 7.57 3.98 -3.91
C MET A 49 6.97 3.06 -4.99
N TYR A 50 7.55 3.11 -6.19
CA TYR A 50 7.15 2.23 -7.29
C TYR A 50 7.31 0.75 -6.93
N THR A 51 8.45 0.38 -6.34
CA THR A 51 8.73 -0.99 -5.91
C THR A 51 7.72 -1.46 -4.85
N LEU A 52 7.45 -0.64 -3.83
CA LEU A 52 6.48 -0.95 -2.79
C LEU A 52 5.08 -1.18 -3.37
N TYR A 53 4.61 -0.26 -4.20
CA TYR A 53 3.29 -0.34 -4.82
C TYR A 53 3.13 -1.54 -5.77
N HIS A 54 4.23 -1.91 -6.47
CA HIS A 54 4.23 -3.02 -7.44
C HIS A 54 4.69 -4.34 -6.85
N MET A 55 4.94 -4.42 -5.54
CA MET A 55 5.26 -5.71 -4.92
C MET A 55 4.19 -6.76 -5.28
N ARG A 56 4.66 -7.96 -5.60
CA ARG A 56 3.77 -9.09 -5.92
C ARG A 56 3.06 -9.64 -4.69
N LYS A 57 3.70 -9.50 -3.52
CA LYS A 57 3.17 -9.92 -2.22
C LYS A 57 2.29 -8.83 -1.63
N PRO A 58 1.23 -9.18 -0.91
CA PRO A 58 0.44 -8.23 -0.14
C PRO A 58 1.31 -7.43 0.83
N THR A 59 1.00 -6.14 0.94
CA THR A 59 1.70 -5.20 1.81
C THR A 59 0.71 -4.55 2.77
N ILE A 60 1.06 -4.51 4.06
CA ILE A 60 0.23 -3.94 5.11
C ILE A 60 1.03 -2.84 5.82
N ALA A 61 0.52 -1.61 5.87
CA ALA A 61 1.05 -0.55 6.70
C ALA A 61 0.45 -0.63 8.10
N ARG A 62 1.32 -0.71 9.13
CA ARG A 62 0.96 -0.66 10.55
C ARG A 62 1.25 0.73 11.09
N VAL A 63 0.22 1.57 11.21
CA VAL A 63 0.34 3.01 11.44
C VAL A 63 -0.04 3.36 12.87
N HIS A 64 0.95 3.38 13.76
CA HIS A 64 0.77 3.61 15.21
C HIS A 64 0.98 5.06 15.64
N GLY A 65 1.26 5.97 14.73
CA GLY A 65 1.57 7.36 15.04
C GLY A 65 1.75 8.20 13.79
N PRO A 66 2.33 9.40 13.90
CA PRO A 66 2.46 10.34 12.78
C PRO A 66 3.12 9.75 11.52
N ALA A 67 2.54 10.07 10.36
CA ALA A 67 3.04 9.73 9.04
C ALA A 67 3.03 10.99 8.16
N PHE A 68 4.19 11.66 8.00
CA PHE A 68 4.28 12.95 7.32
C PHE A 68 5.00 12.85 5.98
N ALA A 69 4.57 13.66 5.01
CA ALA A 69 5.18 13.78 3.68
C ALA A 69 5.36 12.41 3.00
N GLY A 70 6.61 11.99 2.77
CA GLY A 70 6.91 10.64 2.27
C GLY A 70 6.29 9.50 3.07
N GLY A 71 6.11 9.69 4.39
CA GLY A 71 5.44 8.73 5.27
C GLY A 71 3.97 8.51 4.90
N THR A 72 3.22 9.58 4.61
CA THR A 72 1.86 9.48 4.07
C THR A 72 1.86 8.71 2.74
N GLY A 73 2.86 8.98 1.88
CA GLY A 73 3.04 8.26 0.63
C GLY A 73 3.29 6.76 0.81
N LEU A 74 4.11 6.37 1.80
CA LEU A 74 4.38 4.97 2.11
C LEU A 74 3.11 4.22 2.54
N VAL A 75 2.28 4.87 3.39
CA VAL A 75 0.97 4.32 3.78
C VAL A 75 0.09 4.12 2.55
N ALA A 76 -0.02 5.14 1.69
CA ALA A 76 -0.82 5.10 0.47
C ALA A 76 -0.33 4.09 -0.58
N ALA A 77 0.96 3.73 -0.56
CA ALA A 77 1.54 2.76 -1.48
C ALA A 77 1.38 1.30 -1.03
N CYS A 78 1.01 1.04 0.23
CA CYS A 78 0.65 -0.28 0.71
C CYS A 78 -0.76 -0.68 0.23
N ASP A 79 -1.03 -1.99 0.16
CA ASP A 79 -2.35 -2.50 -0.24
C ASP A 79 -3.40 -2.30 0.85
N ILE A 80 -2.99 -2.42 2.10
CA ILE A 80 -3.84 -2.34 3.29
C ILE A 80 -3.12 -1.42 4.29
N ALA A 81 -3.86 -0.58 4.99
CA ALA A 81 -3.33 0.27 6.03
C ALA A 81 -4.23 0.23 7.28
N VAL A 82 -3.67 -0.23 8.39
CA VAL A 82 -4.33 -0.27 9.68
C VAL A 82 -3.71 0.79 10.58
N GLY A 83 -4.54 1.66 11.13
CA GLY A 83 -4.09 2.77 11.97
C GLY A 83 -4.71 2.80 13.35
N THR A 84 -4.12 3.61 14.24
CA THR A 84 -4.67 3.95 15.56
C THR A 84 -5.11 5.41 15.60
N PRO A 85 -5.93 5.83 16.58
CA PRO A 85 -6.31 7.24 16.76
C PRO A 85 -5.12 8.20 16.88
N ASP A 86 -3.95 7.72 17.29
CA ASP A 86 -2.71 8.51 17.41
C ASP A 86 -2.06 8.82 16.06
N ALA A 87 -2.51 8.18 14.98
CA ALA A 87 -1.99 8.44 13.64
C ALA A 87 -2.45 9.83 13.16
N VAL A 88 -1.48 10.60 12.71
CA VAL A 88 -1.69 11.94 12.14
C VAL A 88 -0.94 12.03 10.84
N PHE A 89 -1.59 12.59 9.83
CA PHE A 89 -1.06 12.69 8.48
C PHE A 89 -0.90 14.15 8.06
N ALA A 90 0.07 14.43 7.21
CA ALA A 90 0.23 15.74 6.58
C ALA A 90 1.13 15.63 5.35
N LEU A 91 0.85 16.48 4.37
CA LEU A 91 1.67 16.69 3.16
C LEU A 91 2.06 18.18 3.16
N THR A 92 3.13 18.50 3.89
CA THR A 92 3.51 19.88 4.24
C THR A 92 4.44 20.52 3.23
N GLU A 93 4.70 19.91 2.10
CA GLU A 93 5.63 20.33 1.06
C GLU A 93 5.32 21.74 0.56
N SER A 94 4.04 22.11 0.42
CA SER A 94 3.62 23.45 -0.02
C SER A 94 4.12 24.56 0.90
N LYS A 95 4.25 24.29 2.21
CA LYS A 95 4.79 25.25 3.20
C LYS A 95 6.30 25.47 3.08
N LEU A 96 6.98 24.62 2.32
CA LEU A 96 8.40 24.71 2.00
C LEU A 96 8.66 25.21 0.58
N GLY A 97 7.60 25.60 -0.15
CA GLY A 97 7.72 25.96 -1.57
C GLY A 97 7.97 24.76 -2.49
N LEU A 98 7.63 23.54 -2.02
CA LEU A 98 7.78 22.29 -2.73
C LEU A 98 6.40 21.69 -3.04
N SER A 99 6.39 20.56 -3.75
CA SER A 99 5.17 19.77 -4.00
C SER A 99 5.40 18.30 -3.61
N PRO A 100 4.37 17.57 -3.17
CA PRO A 100 4.46 16.13 -2.85
C PRO A 100 4.50 15.25 -4.12
N ALA A 101 5.30 15.65 -5.12
CA ALA A 101 5.25 15.09 -6.47
C ALA A 101 5.47 13.58 -6.51
N THR A 102 6.51 13.07 -5.85
CA THR A 102 6.88 11.64 -5.87
C THR A 102 5.85 10.73 -5.22
N VAL A 103 5.11 11.23 -4.22
CA VAL A 103 4.09 10.44 -3.50
C VAL A 103 2.69 10.66 -4.06
N SER A 104 2.47 11.73 -4.82
CA SER A 104 1.15 12.14 -5.29
C SER A 104 0.36 11.04 -6.02
N PRO A 105 0.95 10.19 -6.90
CA PRO A 105 0.18 9.17 -7.61
C PRO A 105 -0.49 8.17 -6.66
N TYR A 106 0.19 7.84 -5.56
CA TYR A 106 -0.28 6.86 -4.58
C TYR A 106 -1.34 7.48 -3.67
N VAL A 107 -1.08 8.69 -3.17
CA VAL A 107 -2.00 9.41 -2.28
C VAL A 107 -3.30 9.77 -3.00
N ILE A 108 -3.23 10.26 -4.24
CA ILE A 108 -4.43 10.57 -5.04
C ILE A 108 -5.26 9.31 -5.27
N ARG A 109 -4.63 8.17 -5.57
CA ARG A 109 -5.35 6.89 -5.73
C ARG A 109 -6.03 6.43 -4.45
N ALA A 110 -5.41 6.65 -3.29
CA ALA A 110 -5.97 6.25 -1.99
C ALA A 110 -7.11 7.17 -1.54
N MET A 111 -6.93 8.50 -1.64
CA MET A 111 -7.84 9.49 -1.05
C MET A 111 -8.77 10.18 -2.06
N GLY A 112 -8.49 10.04 -3.36
CA GLY A 112 -9.17 10.75 -4.43
C GLY A 112 -8.68 12.19 -4.62
N GLU A 113 -8.93 12.73 -5.82
CA GLU A 113 -8.45 14.06 -6.23
C GLU A 113 -8.95 15.18 -5.31
N ARG A 114 -10.21 15.11 -4.87
CA ARG A 114 -10.81 16.19 -4.07
C ARG A 114 -10.13 16.35 -2.72
N ALA A 115 -9.81 15.26 -2.05
CA ALA A 115 -9.09 15.28 -0.79
C ALA A 115 -7.62 15.70 -1.01
N ALA A 116 -6.99 15.20 -2.08
CA ALA A 116 -5.64 15.60 -2.44
C ALA A 116 -5.52 17.12 -2.69
N HIS A 117 -6.47 17.73 -3.41
CA HIS A 117 -6.51 19.19 -3.56
C HIS A 117 -6.49 19.92 -2.22
N ARG A 118 -7.33 19.51 -1.28
CA ARG A 118 -7.36 20.13 0.05
C ARG A 118 -6.00 20.01 0.73
N TYR A 119 -5.55 18.78 0.97
CA TYR A 119 -4.41 18.52 1.84
C TYR A 119 -3.05 18.84 1.21
N PHE A 120 -2.91 18.78 -0.12
CA PHE A 120 -1.68 19.21 -0.80
C PHE A 120 -1.54 20.73 -0.81
N LEU A 121 -2.64 21.46 -1.04
CA LEU A 121 -2.61 22.92 -1.11
C LEU A 121 -2.47 23.57 0.26
N THR A 122 -3.18 23.07 1.27
CA THR A 122 -3.16 23.65 2.61
C THR A 122 -1.97 23.18 3.44
N GLY A 123 -1.47 21.96 3.19
CA GLY A 123 -0.48 21.32 4.05
C GLY A 123 -0.95 21.18 5.49
N GLU A 124 -2.28 21.16 5.73
CA GLU A 124 -2.84 20.96 7.06
C GLU A 124 -2.72 19.51 7.51
N ARG A 125 -2.74 19.30 8.80
CA ARG A 125 -2.79 17.97 9.39
C ARG A 125 -4.22 17.45 9.37
N PHE A 126 -4.36 16.13 9.21
CA PHE A 126 -5.62 15.40 9.40
C PHE A 126 -5.37 14.17 10.25
N ASP A 127 -6.38 13.80 11.01
CA ASP A 127 -6.33 12.70 11.96
C ASP A 127 -6.63 11.33 11.31
N ALA A 128 -6.55 10.30 12.12
CA ALA A 128 -6.80 8.93 11.70
C ALA A 128 -8.26 8.70 11.26
N ALA A 129 -9.23 9.37 11.91
CA ALA A 129 -10.65 9.24 11.55
C ALA A 129 -10.91 9.82 10.15
N GLU A 130 -10.32 10.97 9.85
CA GLU A 130 -10.40 11.56 8.50
C GLU A 130 -9.63 10.71 7.47
N ALA A 131 -8.45 10.17 7.82
CA ALA A 131 -7.69 9.29 6.96
C ALA A 131 -8.49 8.01 6.61
N TYR A 132 -9.19 7.43 7.57
CA TYR A 132 -10.08 6.30 7.38
C TYR A 132 -11.27 6.67 6.49
N ARG A 133 -11.94 7.79 6.77
CA ARG A 133 -13.05 8.30 5.95
C ARG A 133 -12.67 8.52 4.48
N LEU A 134 -11.43 8.92 4.23
CA LEU A 134 -10.90 9.18 2.89
C LEU A 134 -10.34 7.94 2.19
N GLY A 135 -10.19 6.82 2.88
CA GLY A 135 -9.64 5.58 2.35
C GLY A 135 -8.12 5.48 2.36
N LEU A 136 -7.42 6.43 3.01
CA LEU A 136 -5.97 6.31 3.25
C LEU A 136 -5.66 5.23 4.28
N LEU A 137 -6.48 5.11 5.33
CA LEU A 137 -6.54 3.95 6.20
C LEU A 137 -7.70 3.06 5.76
N THR A 138 -7.48 1.75 5.76
CA THR A 138 -8.51 0.74 5.46
C THR A 138 -9.18 0.24 6.73
N GLU A 139 -8.51 0.38 7.88
CA GLU A 139 -9.02 -0.01 9.19
C GLU A 139 -8.50 0.94 10.26
N LEU A 140 -9.30 1.15 11.32
CA LEU A 140 -8.98 1.98 12.48
C LEU A 140 -9.35 1.22 13.76
N CYS A 141 -8.37 0.97 14.62
CA CYS A 141 -8.54 0.24 15.88
C CYS A 141 -7.84 0.95 17.05
N GLN A 142 -8.12 0.53 18.28
CA GLN A 142 -7.41 1.04 19.44
C GLN A 142 -5.94 0.62 19.45
N PRO A 143 -5.02 1.38 20.05
CA PRO A 143 -3.59 1.06 20.06
C PRO A 143 -3.28 -0.35 20.57
N GLU A 144 -4.03 -0.83 21.58
CA GLU A 144 -3.87 -2.15 22.19
C GLU A 144 -4.30 -3.28 21.24
N GLU A 145 -5.15 -2.99 20.26
CA GLU A 145 -5.73 -3.93 19.31
C GLU A 145 -4.91 -4.00 18.01
N LEU A 146 -4.01 -3.04 17.77
CA LEU A 146 -3.33 -2.88 16.47
C LEU A 146 -2.63 -4.15 16.00
N ASP A 147 -1.89 -4.82 16.87
CA ASP A 147 -1.18 -6.06 16.51
C ASP A 147 -2.16 -7.22 16.30
N HIS A 148 -3.27 -7.24 17.02
CA HIS A 148 -4.34 -8.22 16.82
C HIS A 148 -4.97 -8.05 15.43
N GLU A 149 -5.34 -6.83 15.05
CA GLU A 149 -5.93 -6.53 13.74
C GLU A 149 -4.98 -6.82 12.58
N ILE A 150 -3.70 -6.47 12.73
CA ILE A 150 -2.66 -6.83 11.74
C ILE A 150 -2.56 -8.36 11.58
N ASN A 151 -2.56 -9.11 12.68
CA ASN A 151 -2.49 -10.57 12.63
C ASN A 151 -3.76 -11.20 12.05
N ALA A 152 -4.94 -10.66 12.36
CA ALA A 152 -6.19 -11.10 11.76
C ALA A 152 -6.18 -10.89 10.23
N MET A 153 -5.75 -9.70 9.79
CA MET A 153 -5.60 -9.37 8.36
C MET A 153 -4.59 -10.30 7.66
N LEU A 154 -3.45 -10.57 8.32
CA LEU A 154 -2.45 -11.54 7.83
C LEU A 154 -3.05 -12.94 7.70
N GLY A 155 -3.88 -13.37 8.66
CA GLY A 155 -4.59 -14.66 8.61
C GLY A 155 -5.42 -14.79 7.34
N HIS A 156 -6.19 -13.75 7.00
CA HIS A 156 -6.98 -13.72 5.76
C HIS A 156 -6.10 -13.72 4.49
N VAL A 157 -5.02 -12.96 4.49
CA VAL A 157 -4.07 -12.93 3.37
C VAL A 157 -3.39 -14.28 3.17
N ILE A 158 -2.91 -14.91 4.25
CA ILE A 158 -2.19 -16.18 4.20
C ILE A 158 -3.11 -17.33 3.76
N ALA A 159 -4.40 -17.25 4.06
CA ALA A 159 -5.39 -18.22 3.59
C ALA A 159 -5.55 -18.23 2.05
N GLY A 160 -5.21 -17.14 1.37
CA GLY A 160 -5.21 -17.06 -0.09
C GLY A 160 -4.05 -17.81 -0.74
N GLY A 161 -4.21 -18.27 -1.97
CA GLY A 161 -3.13 -18.82 -2.79
C GLY A 161 -2.12 -17.73 -3.20
N LYS A 162 -0.85 -18.07 -3.23
CA LYS A 162 0.24 -17.10 -3.56
C LYS A 162 0.05 -16.47 -4.92
N GLU A 163 -0.21 -17.28 -5.92
CA GLU A 163 -0.39 -16.84 -7.30
C GLU A 163 -1.71 -16.08 -7.45
N ALA A 164 -2.77 -16.52 -6.78
CA ALA A 164 -4.05 -15.82 -6.79
C ALA A 164 -3.92 -14.41 -6.21
N LEU A 165 -3.25 -14.24 -5.07
CA LEU A 165 -3.02 -12.91 -4.46
C LEU A 165 -2.21 -11.99 -5.38
N ARG A 166 -1.16 -12.51 -6.03
CA ARG A 166 -0.37 -11.77 -7.03
C ARG A 166 -1.23 -11.30 -8.19
N GLN A 167 -2.05 -12.19 -8.73
CA GLN A 167 -2.95 -11.90 -9.85
C GLN A 167 -4.04 -10.89 -9.44
N ILE A 168 -4.56 -10.98 -8.22
CA ILE A 168 -5.55 -10.03 -7.70
C ILE A 168 -4.95 -8.62 -7.61
N LYS A 169 -3.73 -8.45 -7.07
CA LYS A 169 -3.07 -7.14 -7.03
C LYS A 169 -2.87 -6.56 -8.43
N THR A 170 -2.43 -7.37 -9.37
CA THR A 170 -2.28 -6.97 -10.77
C THR A 170 -3.62 -6.61 -11.39
N LEU A 171 -4.64 -7.42 -11.17
CA LEU A 171 -5.99 -7.18 -11.68
C LEU A 171 -6.55 -5.83 -11.22
N ILE A 172 -6.46 -5.54 -9.90
CA ILE A 172 -6.94 -4.27 -9.35
C ILE A 172 -6.26 -3.08 -10.04
N ARG A 173 -4.94 -3.08 -10.18
CA ARG A 173 -4.20 -2.00 -10.83
C ARG A 173 -4.56 -1.84 -12.31
N ASP A 174 -4.76 -2.96 -13.00
CA ASP A 174 -4.99 -2.95 -14.43
C ASP A 174 -6.42 -2.56 -14.81
N VAL A 175 -7.39 -2.73 -13.92
CA VAL A 175 -8.81 -2.49 -14.24
C VAL A 175 -9.40 -1.22 -13.60
N ALA A 176 -8.81 -0.71 -12.50
CA ALA A 176 -9.41 0.35 -11.69
C ALA A 176 -9.79 1.61 -12.48
N ASP A 177 -8.95 2.00 -13.43
CA ASP A 177 -9.14 3.24 -14.21
C ASP A 177 -9.60 2.97 -15.65
N ARG A 178 -10.00 1.72 -15.99
CA ARG A 178 -10.43 1.36 -17.35
C ARG A 178 -11.94 1.49 -17.52
N ARG A 179 -12.35 1.94 -18.70
CA ARG A 179 -13.75 1.88 -19.12
C ARG A 179 -14.20 0.42 -19.21
N ILE A 180 -15.41 0.14 -18.70
CA ILE A 180 -16.02 -1.19 -18.86
C ILE A 180 -16.58 -1.30 -20.27
N ASP A 181 -15.86 -2.02 -21.12
CA ASP A 181 -16.16 -2.29 -22.52
C ASP A 181 -15.86 -3.76 -22.89
N GLU A 182 -16.16 -4.15 -24.12
CA GLU A 182 -15.94 -5.52 -24.62
C GLU A 182 -14.47 -5.97 -24.51
N ALA A 183 -13.52 -5.05 -24.68
CA ALA A 183 -12.10 -5.35 -24.56
C ALA A 183 -11.73 -5.70 -23.10
N LEU A 184 -12.27 -4.96 -22.11
CA LEU A 184 -12.09 -5.27 -20.70
C LEU A 184 -12.77 -6.59 -20.32
N VAL A 185 -14.00 -6.85 -20.82
CA VAL A 185 -14.71 -8.12 -20.60
C VAL A 185 -13.87 -9.29 -21.09
N ARG A 186 -13.29 -9.18 -22.29
CA ARG A 186 -12.40 -10.22 -22.85
C ARG A 186 -11.14 -10.42 -22.01
N ASP A 187 -10.47 -9.33 -21.61
CA ASP A 187 -9.25 -9.37 -20.78
C ASP A 187 -9.53 -10.07 -19.43
N THR A 188 -10.56 -9.63 -18.71
CA THR A 188 -10.91 -10.21 -17.41
C THR A 188 -11.37 -11.67 -17.49
N SER A 189 -12.10 -12.01 -18.56
CA SER A 189 -12.49 -13.40 -18.85
C SER A 189 -11.27 -14.28 -19.12
N GLN A 190 -10.28 -13.79 -19.86
CA GLN A 190 -9.04 -14.52 -20.11
C GLN A 190 -8.23 -14.72 -18.81
N ARG A 191 -8.15 -13.71 -17.95
CA ARG A 191 -7.45 -13.81 -16.66
C ARG A 191 -8.06 -14.89 -15.77
N ILE A 192 -9.38 -14.88 -15.58
CA ILE A 192 -10.03 -15.91 -14.74
C ILE A 192 -9.94 -17.29 -15.36
N ALA A 193 -10.00 -17.43 -16.67
CA ALA A 193 -9.82 -18.72 -17.34
C ALA A 193 -8.41 -19.28 -17.11
N SER A 194 -7.39 -18.44 -17.21
CA SER A 194 -6.00 -18.82 -16.99
C SER A 194 -5.74 -19.27 -15.56
N ILE A 195 -6.23 -18.52 -14.57
CA ILE A 195 -6.00 -18.86 -13.16
C ILE A 195 -6.75 -20.14 -12.75
N ARG A 196 -7.98 -20.35 -13.27
CA ARG A 196 -8.73 -21.62 -13.06
C ARG A 196 -7.98 -22.83 -13.62
N ALA A 197 -7.29 -22.67 -14.73
CA ALA A 197 -6.51 -23.74 -15.36
C ALA A 197 -5.15 -23.97 -14.68
N SER A 198 -4.69 -23.08 -13.81
CA SER A 198 -3.43 -23.19 -13.10
C SER A 198 -3.43 -24.35 -12.08
N ARG A 199 -2.24 -24.79 -11.65
CA ARG A 199 -2.09 -25.79 -10.59
C ARG A 199 -2.72 -25.32 -9.28
N GLU A 200 -2.48 -24.06 -8.89
CA GLU A 200 -3.02 -23.48 -7.66
C GLU A 200 -4.54 -23.35 -7.72
N GLY A 201 -5.09 -22.89 -8.85
CA GLY A 201 -6.54 -22.77 -9.02
C GLY A 201 -7.25 -24.13 -8.94
N ARG A 202 -6.69 -25.17 -9.56
CA ARG A 202 -7.24 -26.55 -9.48
C ARG A 202 -7.16 -27.11 -8.07
N GLU A 203 -6.04 -26.92 -7.38
CA GLU A 203 -5.87 -27.34 -5.98
C GLU A 203 -6.88 -26.66 -5.07
N GLY A 204 -7.06 -25.34 -5.19
CA GLY A 204 -8.01 -24.58 -4.37
C GLY A 204 -9.45 -25.07 -4.56
N VAL A 205 -9.88 -25.28 -5.81
CA VAL A 205 -11.22 -25.80 -6.11
C VAL A 205 -11.39 -27.23 -5.59
N SER A 206 -10.40 -28.12 -5.77
CA SER A 206 -10.43 -29.48 -5.28
C SER A 206 -10.53 -29.53 -3.75
N ALA A 207 -9.67 -28.75 -3.06
CA ALA A 207 -9.67 -28.66 -1.60
C ALA A 207 -11.04 -28.19 -1.06
N PHE A 208 -11.63 -27.19 -1.70
CA PHE A 208 -12.96 -26.69 -1.32
C PHE A 208 -14.04 -27.75 -1.47
N LEU A 209 -14.09 -28.45 -2.61
CA LEU A 209 -15.08 -29.51 -2.87
C LEU A 209 -14.91 -30.72 -1.93
N GLU A 210 -13.67 -31.06 -1.59
CA GLU A 210 -13.29 -32.13 -0.68
C GLU A 210 -13.37 -31.74 0.79
N LYS A 211 -13.72 -30.47 1.11
CA LYS A 211 -13.80 -29.91 2.47
C LYS A 211 -12.50 -30.11 3.27
N ARG A 212 -11.36 -29.90 2.64
CA ARG A 212 -10.03 -29.94 3.23
C ARG A 212 -9.30 -28.61 3.08
N GLU A 213 -8.25 -28.40 3.85
CA GLU A 213 -7.34 -27.28 3.64
C GLU A 213 -6.55 -27.44 2.35
N PRO A 214 -6.37 -26.34 1.59
CA PRO A 214 -5.52 -26.34 0.41
C PRO A 214 -4.04 -26.50 0.80
N ALA A 215 -3.26 -27.05 -0.15
CA ALA A 215 -1.86 -27.43 0.12
C ALA A 215 -0.98 -26.29 0.62
N TRP A 216 -1.24 -25.05 0.21
CA TRP A 216 -0.45 -23.89 0.65
C TRP A 216 -0.65 -23.49 2.10
N MET A 217 -1.75 -23.91 2.75
CA MET A 217 -1.97 -23.71 4.19
C MET A 217 -1.12 -24.63 5.05
N ARG A 218 -0.75 -25.80 4.54
CA ARG A 218 0.03 -26.81 5.29
C ARG A 218 1.50 -26.42 5.45
N THR A 219 1.98 -25.45 4.68
CA THR A 219 3.39 -24.99 4.69
C THR A 219 3.63 -23.78 5.59
N VAL A 220 2.57 -23.23 6.18
CA VAL A 220 2.65 -22.12 7.14
C VAL A 220 2.68 -22.75 8.55
N LYS A 221 3.88 -22.91 9.12
CA LYS A 221 4.09 -23.29 10.52
C LYS A 221 4.62 -22.10 11.30
#